data_2116a1bfa4d37028d1322dc0a0a3b214
#
_entry.id   2116a1bfa4d37028d1322dc0a0a3b214
#
_cell.length_a   1.000
_cell.length_b   1.000
_cell.length_c   1.000
_cell.angle_alpha   90.00
_cell.angle_beta   90.00
_cell.angle_gamma   90.00
#
_symmetry.space_group_name_H-M   'P 1'
#
loop_
_entity.id
_entity.type
_entity.pdbx_description
1 polymer ?
#
loop_
_entity_poly.entity_id
_entity_poly.type
_entity_poly.pdbx_seq_one_letter_code
_entity_poly.pdbx_strand_id
1 'polypeptide(L)'
;MVNGKIAVLYNPRLWGGWSTWANAKYKETMMFDARLVKAHLDNNITEFYDLCKELLPGCYTGGRDGLSVEWITQGRLFKINVNNGSESIEYFGSDSYFVA
;
A
#
# COMPACT_ATOMS: atom_id res chain seq x y z
N MET A 1 1.48 12.35 7.33
CA MET A 1 0.17 12.94 6.97
C MET A 1 0.38 14.31 6.37
N VAL A 2 -0.30 14.61 5.29
CA VAL A 2 -0.17 15.90 4.60
C VAL A 2 -1.56 16.48 4.40
N ASN A 3 -1.79 17.70 4.92
CA ASN A 3 -3.08 18.41 4.80
C ASN A 3 -4.27 17.58 5.28
N GLY A 4 -4.11 16.82 6.36
CA GLY A 4 -5.16 15.95 6.90
C GLY A 4 -5.42 14.69 6.09
N LYS A 5 -4.53 14.32 5.17
CA LYS A 5 -4.67 13.12 4.35
C LYS A 5 -3.53 12.14 4.62
N ILE A 6 -3.86 10.87 4.49
CA ILE A 6 -2.94 9.75 4.66
C ILE A 6 -2.63 9.17 3.27
N ALA A 7 -1.35 8.95 2.98
CA ALA A 7 -0.94 8.29 1.75
C ALA A 7 -1.12 6.77 1.88
N VAL A 8 -1.76 6.17 0.89
CA VAL A 8 -1.95 4.71 0.83
C VAL A 8 -1.31 4.19 -0.44
N LEU A 9 -0.40 3.23 -0.30
CA LEU A 9 0.26 2.58 -1.43
C LEU A 9 -0.59 1.40 -1.91
N TYR A 10 -0.80 1.31 -3.21
CA TYR A 10 -1.49 0.20 -3.85
C TYR A 10 -0.97 0.02 -5.27
N ASN A 11 -1.23 -1.14 -5.87
CA ASN A 11 -0.79 -1.38 -7.24
C ASN A 11 -1.98 -1.68 -8.15
N PRO A 12 -2.32 -0.77 -9.07
CA PRO A 12 -3.46 -0.95 -9.98
C PRO A 12 -3.18 -1.86 -11.18
N ARG A 13 -1.97 -2.33 -11.35
CA ARG A 13 -1.62 -3.17 -12.50
C ARG A 13 -2.14 -4.60 -12.34
N LEU A 14 -2.51 -5.23 -13.44
CA LEU A 14 -2.84 -6.66 -13.43
C LEU A 14 -1.65 -7.45 -12.90
N TRP A 15 -1.92 -8.43 -12.02
CA TRP A 15 -0.93 -9.28 -11.37
C TRP A 15 0.05 -8.53 -10.47
N GLY A 16 -0.26 -7.26 -10.16
CA GLY A 16 0.62 -6.41 -9.37
C GLY A 16 0.42 -6.45 -7.87
N GLY A 17 -0.40 -7.34 -7.33
CA GLY A 17 -0.79 -7.36 -5.93
C GLY A 17 0.28 -6.90 -4.95
N TRP A 18 -0.04 -5.94 -4.09
CA TRP A 18 0.85 -5.39 -3.08
C TRP A 18 0.39 -5.87 -1.70
N SER A 19 -0.35 -5.05 -0.95
CA SER A 19 -0.80 -5.43 0.39
C SER A 19 -1.83 -6.57 0.37
N THR A 20 -2.63 -6.68 -0.69
CA THR A 20 -3.65 -7.73 -0.78
C THR A 20 -3.07 -9.14 -0.87
N TRP A 21 -1.83 -9.27 -1.33
CA TRP A 21 -1.14 -10.56 -1.41
C TRP A 21 -0.18 -10.81 -0.24
N ALA A 22 -0.16 -9.91 0.73
CA ALA A 22 0.76 -9.99 1.86
C ALA A 22 0.15 -10.77 3.03
N ASN A 23 1.02 -11.25 3.93
CA ASN A 23 0.59 -11.75 5.23
C ASN A 23 -0.12 -10.65 6.00
N ALA A 24 -1.16 -11.01 6.76
CA ALA A 24 -1.99 -10.04 7.48
C ALA A 24 -1.17 -9.07 8.34
N LYS A 25 -0.12 -9.57 8.99
CA LYS A 25 0.70 -8.73 9.88
C LYS A 25 1.48 -7.63 9.17
N TYR A 26 1.66 -7.75 7.85
CA TYR A 26 2.40 -6.77 7.07
C TYR A 26 1.52 -5.83 6.24
N LYS A 27 0.22 -6.08 6.17
CA LYS A 27 -0.67 -5.32 5.28
C LYS A 27 -0.63 -3.83 5.56
N GLU A 28 -0.76 -3.43 6.82
CA GLU A 28 -0.76 -2.01 7.17
C GLU A 28 0.59 -1.35 6.92
N THR A 29 1.68 -2.05 7.20
CA THR A 29 3.02 -1.54 6.89
C THR A 29 3.16 -1.29 5.39
N MET A 30 2.72 -2.21 4.57
CA MET A 30 2.80 -2.08 3.12
C MET A 30 1.95 -0.93 2.59
N MET A 31 0.80 -0.65 3.22
CA MET A 31 -0.07 0.43 2.80
C MET A 31 0.39 1.80 3.30
N PHE A 32 0.89 1.90 4.53
CA PHE A 32 0.97 3.17 5.25
C PHE A 32 2.37 3.58 5.69
N ASP A 33 3.37 2.71 5.71
CA ASP A 33 4.66 3.06 6.32
C ASP A 33 5.23 4.33 5.70
N ALA A 34 5.49 5.33 6.53
CA ALA A 34 5.92 6.65 6.05
C ALA A 34 7.25 6.60 5.29
N ARG A 35 8.14 5.68 5.64
CA ARG A 35 9.42 5.52 4.96
C ARG A 35 9.24 4.94 3.56
N LEU A 36 8.34 3.96 3.41
CA LEU A 36 8.01 3.39 2.11
C LEU A 36 7.34 4.42 1.22
N VAL A 37 6.39 5.18 1.76
CA VAL A 37 5.71 6.25 1.02
C VAL A 37 6.73 7.29 0.55
N LYS A 38 7.62 7.73 1.45
CA LYS A 38 8.63 8.75 1.10
C LYS A 38 9.56 8.26 0.01
N ALA A 39 10.09 7.04 0.14
CA ALA A 39 10.99 6.47 -0.87
C ALA A 39 10.28 6.36 -2.23
N HIS A 40 9.01 5.97 -2.24
CA HIS A 40 8.23 5.90 -3.48
C HIS A 40 8.02 7.28 -4.10
N LEU A 41 7.63 8.28 -3.30
CA LEU A 41 7.41 9.65 -3.79
C LEU A 41 8.70 10.30 -4.28
N ASP A 42 9.82 10.00 -3.64
CA ASP A 42 11.14 10.51 -4.04
C ASP A 42 11.71 9.72 -5.22
N ASN A 43 11.02 8.71 -5.70
CA ASN A 43 11.48 7.80 -6.75
C ASN A 43 12.84 7.18 -6.41
N ASN A 44 13.07 6.90 -5.14
CA ASN A 44 14.32 6.30 -4.66
C ASN A 44 14.16 4.78 -4.60
N ILE A 45 14.39 4.14 -5.74
CA ILE A 45 14.15 2.70 -5.92
C ILE A 45 15.04 1.87 -4.99
N THR A 46 16.30 2.24 -4.86
CA THR A 46 17.25 1.50 -4.02
C THR A 46 16.81 1.53 -2.56
N GLU A 47 16.47 2.70 -2.04
CA GLU A 47 15.98 2.82 -0.66
C GLU A 47 14.68 2.06 -0.46
N PHE A 48 13.77 2.12 -1.42
CA PHE A 48 12.51 1.40 -1.32
C PHE A 48 12.76 -0.12 -1.19
N TYR A 49 13.65 -0.67 -2.00
CA TYR A 49 13.96 -2.10 -1.96
C TYR A 49 14.65 -2.48 -0.65
N ASP A 50 15.56 -1.64 -0.15
CA ASP A 50 16.22 -1.88 1.13
C ASP A 50 15.22 -1.87 2.28
N LEU A 51 14.28 -0.93 2.27
CA LEU A 51 13.19 -0.87 3.27
C LEU A 51 12.30 -2.10 3.21
N CYS A 52 12.01 -2.62 2.02
CA CYS A 52 11.23 -3.85 1.89
C CYS A 52 11.93 -5.02 2.61
N LYS A 53 13.24 -5.13 2.47
CA LYS A 53 14.00 -6.19 3.16
C LYS A 53 13.97 -6.02 4.67
N GLU A 54 14.08 -4.79 5.15
CA GLU A 54 14.09 -4.47 6.57
C GLU A 54 12.73 -4.65 7.22
N LEU A 55 11.70 -4.09 6.60
CA LEU A 55 10.36 -3.98 7.19
C LEU A 55 9.47 -5.18 6.92
N LEU A 56 9.72 -5.89 5.84
CA LEU A 56 8.85 -6.95 5.32
C LEU A 56 9.62 -8.27 5.12
N PRO A 57 10.35 -8.76 6.14
CA PRO A 57 11.15 -9.97 5.97
C PRO A 57 10.27 -11.17 5.64
N GLY A 58 10.62 -11.91 4.59
CA GLY A 58 9.87 -13.08 4.16
C GLY A 58 8.55 -12.80 3.49
N CYS A 59 8.22 -11.53 3.27
CA CYS A 59 6.97 -11.13 2.62
C CYS A 59 7.15 -11.03 1.10
N TYR A 60 6.12 -11.40 0.35
CA TYR A 60 6.10 -11.17 -1.09
C TYR A 60 6.00 -9.68 -1.38
N THR A 61 6.96 -9.14 -2.10
CA THR A 61 7.02 -7.73 -2.46
C THR A 61 7.11 -7.51 -3.98
N GLY A 62 6.65 -8.48 -4.77
CA GLY A 62 6.68 -8.39 -6.22
C GLY A 62 5.86 -7.24 -6.80
N GLY A 63 4.86 -6.77 -6.04
CA GLY A 63 4.05 -5.63 -6.46
C GLY A 63 4.71 -4.26 -6.27
N ARG A 64 5.96 -4.20 -5.82
CA ARG A 64 6.67 -2.92 -5.60
C ARG A 64 6.88 -2.11 -6.88
N ASP A 65 6.88 -2.79 -8.03
CA ASP A 65 6.95 -2.11 -9.31
C ASP A 65 5.54 -1.71 -9.75
N GLY A 66 5.33 -0.46 -10.08
CA GLY A 66 4.02 0.03 -10.53
C GLY A 66 3.09 0.50 -9.44
N LEU A 67 3.61 0.77 -8.25
CA LEU A 67 2.81 1.31 -7.15
C LEU A 67 2.26 2.70 -7.48
N SER A 68 1.08 2.97 -6.96
CA SER A 68 0.44 4.29 -6.97
C SER A 68 0.11 4.70 -5.54
N VAL A 69 -0.12 6.00 -5.37
CA VAL A 69 -0.48 6.57 -4.07
C VAL A 69 -1.87 7.17 -4.16
N GLU A 70 -2.74 6.80 -3.23
CA GLU A 70 -4.03 7.46 -3.04
C GLU A 70 -3.95 8.24 -1.73
N TRP A 71 -4.31 9.52 -1.75
CA TRP A 71 -4.35 10.37 -0.56
C TRP A 71 -5.77 10.35 0.00
N ILE A 72 -5.94 9.76 1.18
CA ILE A 72 -7.26 9.52 1.79
C ILE A 72 -7.39 10.37 3.04
N THR A 73 -8.52 11.05 3.21
CA THR A 73 -8.81 11.84 4.40
C THR A 73 -8.64 10.98 5.66
N GLN A 74 -7.88 11.49 6.63
CA GLN A 74 -7.65 10.78 7.88
C GLN A 74 -8.97 10.42 8.55
N GLY A 75 -9.06 9.19 9.02
CA GLY A 75 -10.26 8.67 9.68
C GLY A 75 -11.27 8.04 8.73
N ARG A 76 -11.13 8.22 7.42
CA ARG A 76 -12.06 7.63 6.47
C ARG A 76 -11.83 6.13 6.35
N LEU A 77 -12.90 5.35 6.36
CA LEU A 77 -12.83 3.91 6.16
C LEU A 77 -12.65 3.58 4.68
N PHE A 78 -11.79 2.62 4.40
CA PHE A 78 -11.56 2.16 3.04
C PHE A 78 -11.13 0.69 3.06
N LYS A 79 -11.19 0.06 1.91
CA LYS A 79 -10.56 -1.25 1.72
C LYS A 79 -9.89 -1.29 0.36
N ILE A 80 -8.97 -2.23 0.18
CA ILE A 80 -8.33 -2.48 -1.11
C ILE A 80 -8.92 -3.74 -1.70
N ASN A 81 -9.61 -3.59 -2.82
CA ASN A 81 -10.10 -4.71 -3.62
C ASN A 81 -8.99 -5.21 -4.53
N VAL A 82 -9.02 -6.50 -4.83
CA VAL A 82 -8.06 -7.09 -5.76
C VAL A 82 -8.82 -7.91 -6.80
N ASN A 83 -8.44 -7.73 -8.06
CA ASN A 83 -9.00 -8.49 -9.17
C ASN A 83 -7.85 -8.86 -10.12
N ASN A 84 -7.49 -10.15 -10.15
CA ASN A 84 -6.32 -10.63 -10.90
C ASN A 84 -5.05 -9.85 -10.54
N GLY A 85 -4.88 -9.54 -9.25
CA GLY A 85 -3.74 -8.79 -8.75
C GLY A 85 -3.82 -7.29 -8.93
N SER A 86 -4.80 -6.78 -9.68
CA SER A 86 -5.02 -5.34 -9.82
C SER A 86 -5.75 -4.82 -8.59
N GLU A 87 -5.11 -3.94 -7.83
CA GLU A 87 -5.68 -3.37 -6.61
C GLU A 87 -6.41 -2.07 -6.90
N SER A 88 -7.50 -1.84 -6.19
CA SER A 88 -8.27 -0.59 -6.26
C SER A 88 -8.78 -0.23 -4.87
N ILE A 89 -9.01 1.07 -4.65
CA ILE A 89 -9.49 1.59 -3.38
C ILE A 89 -11.01 1.69 -3.41
N GLU A 90 -11.67 1.18 -2.37
CA GLU A 90 -13.12 1.29 -2.21
C GLU A 90 -13.42 1.93 -0.85
N TYR A 91 -14.31 2.93 -0.83
CA TYR A 91 -14.60 3.69 0.38
C TYR A 91 -15.85 3.23 1.10
N PHE A 92 -16.79 2.60 0.42
CA PHE A 92 -18.03 2.12 1.01
C PHE A 92 -18.23 0.66 0.69
N GLY A 93 -18.94 -0.04 1.53
CA GLY A 93 -19.28 -1.41 1.25
C GLY A 93 -19.23 -2.29 2.48
N SER A 94 -18.82 -3.51 2.29
CA SER A 94 -18.88 -4.57 3.27
C SER A 94 -17.74 -4.52 4.28
N ASP A 95 -17.42 -5.62 4.82
CA ASP A 95 -16.52 -5.88 5.93
C ASP A 95 -15.05 -5.58 5.65
N SER A 96 -14.25 -5.55 6.69
CA SER A 96 -12.78 -5.53 6.61
C SER A 96 -12.20 -4.23 6.06
N TYR A 97 -12.59 -3.12 6.68
CA TYR A 97 -12.03 -1.83 6.33
C TYR A 97 -10.76 -1.52 7.10
N PHE A 98 -9.90 -0.70 6.49
CA PHE A 98 -8.82 -0.01 7.17
C PHE A 98 -9.24 1.44 7.45
N VAL A 99 -8.62 2.05 8.43
CA VAL A 99 -8.86 3.45 8.76
C VAL A 99 -7.66 4.27 8.30
N ALA A 100 -7.92 5.21 7.45
CA ALA A 100 -6.89 6.11 6.95
C ALA A 100 -6.39 7.06 8.03
#